data_e953f69c964b1ad70a3e0310d392fd36
#
_entry.id   e953f69c964b1ad70a3e0310d392fd36
#
_cell.length_a   1.000
_cell.length_b   1.000
_cell.length_c   1.000
_cell.angle_alpha   90.00
_cell.angle_beta   90.00
_cell.angle_gamma   90.00
#
_symmetry.space_group_name_H-M   'P 1'
#
loop_
_entity.id
_entity.type
_entity.pdbx_description
1 polymer ?
#
loop_
_entity_poly.entity_id
_entity_poly.type
_entity_poly.pdbx_seq_one_letter_code
_entity_poly.pdbx_strand_id
1 'polypeptide(L)'
;MIALTEQRKEELSSLENLDADLEELARQSKKALEALQATALKLTTSRQEAAARYDKAVSDILHTLGMPKAIFETSIETQMLSPNGADKIEFTLAPNPGEGFKSLQKAVSGGELSRVLLSIKSVMADLDRVPLLIFDEVDSGISGEVGNSIGEALKNLGQHHQVLTITHLHQVASRAKNQLAVSKEEIEGRTYTHVVELDHDGRIKELSRMLGGESDTIREHARQLLEV
;
A
#
# COMPACT_ATOMS: atom_id res chain seq x y z
N MET A 1 20.04 62.16 42.79
CA MET A 1 19.37 61.08 43.58
C MET A 1 17.96 60.78 43.06
N ILE A 2 17.12 61.77 42.79
CA ILE A 2 15.72 61.54 42.31
C ILE A 2 15.70 60.79 40.98
N ALA A 3 16.47 61.15 39.96
CA ALA A 3 16.51 60.49 38.65
C ALA A 3 16.94 59.00 38.74
N LEU A 4 17.87 58.67 39.61
CA LEU A 4 18.31 57.28 39.82
C LEU A 4 17.20 56.44 40.51
N THR A 5 16.40 57.05 41.36
CA THR A 5 15.28 56.38 42.03
C THR A 5 14.14 56.11 41.06
N GLU A 6 13.86 57.02 40.13
CA GLU A 6 12.87 56.83 39.07
C GLU A 6 13.32 55.73 38.10
N GLN A 7 14.55 55.77 37.63
CA GLN A 7 15.09 54.73 36.75
C GLN A 7 14.99 53.33 37.40
N ARG A 8 15.32 53.19 38.70
CA ARG A 8 15.20 51.94 39.44
C ARG A 8 13.76 51.47 39.62
N LYS A 9 12.80 52.42 39.77
CA LYS A 9 11.39 52.07 39.82
C LYS A 9 10.86 51.56 38.46
N GLU A 10 11.30 52.16 37.36
CA GLU A 10 10.95 51.71 36.00
C GLU A 10 11.55 50.32 35.70
N GLU A 11 12.81 50.10 36.09
CA GLU A 11 13.44 48.77 35.98
C GLU A 11 12.68 47.72 36.81
N LEU A 12 12.31 48.04 38.07
CA LEU A 12 11.55 47.13 38.92
C LEU A 12 10.18 46.78 38.32
N SER A 13 9.44 47.81 37.88
CA SER A 13 8.13 47.59 37.22
C SER A 13 8.24 46.78 35.94
N SER A 14 9.32 46.97 35.17
CA SER A 14 9.58 46.16 33.95
C SER A 14 9.87 44.70 34.31
N LEU A 15 10.62 44.45 35.37
CA LEU A 15 10.90 43.08 35.85
C LEU A 15 9.65 42.38 36.40
N GLU A 16 8.82 43.10 37.18
CA GLU A 16 7.58 42.55 37.72
C GLU A 16 6.58 42.20 36.57
N ASN A 17 6.50 43.05 35.53
CA ASN A 17 5.70 42.75 34.35
C ASN A 17 6.25 41.54 33.60
N LEU A 18 7.57 41.39 33.44
CA LEU A 18 8.21 40.27 32.79
C LEU A 18 7.94 38.95 33.54
N ASP A 19 7.99 38.94 34.85
CA ASP A 19 7.68 37.77 35.68
C ASP A 19 6.19 37.34 35.49
N ALA A 20 5.27 38.29 35.51
CA ALA A 20 3.87 38.03 35.26
C ALA A 20 3.60 37.49 33.84
N ASP A 21 4.30 38.03 32.83
CA ASP A 21 4.22 37.56 31.45
C ASP A 21 4.78 36.14 31.32
N LEU A 22 5.89 35.82 32.01
CA LEU A 22 6.47 34.47 32.03
C LEU A 22 5.52 33.45 32.66
N GLU A 23 4.88 33.79 33.78
CA GLU A 23 3.91 32.93 34.44
C GLU A 23 2.69 32.68 33.54
N GLU A 24 2.17 33.70 32.86
CA GLU A 24 1.06 33.55 31.92
C GLU A 24 1.44 32.68 30.72
N LEU A 25 2.62 32.91 30.12
CA LEU A 25 3.14 32.09 29.02
C LEU A 25 3.33 30.63 29.46
N ALA A 26 3.87 30.38 30.65
CA ALA A 26 4.01 29.03 31.20
C ALA A 26 2.65 28.35 31.37
N ARG A 27 1.64 29.09 31.86
CA ARG A 27 0.26 28.60 32.00
C ARG A 27 -0.36 28.26 30.65
N GLN A 28 -0.19 29.15 29.64
CA GLN A 28 -0.69 28.93 28.29
C GLN A 28 -0.02 27.74 27.63
N SER A 29 1.32 27.63 27.74
CA SER A 29 2.09 26.50 27.23
C SER A 29 1.63 25.18 27.84
N LYS A 30 1.44 25.12 29.16
CA LYS A 30 0.92 23.93 29.85
C LYS A 30 -0.47 23.55 29.34
N LYS A 31 -1.39 24.51 29.24
CA LYS A 31 -2.74 24.27 28.73
C LYS A 31 -2.74 23.78 27.28
N ALA A 32 -1.89 24.37 26.42
CA ALA A 32 -1.73 23.94 25.05
C ALA A 32 -1.19 22.51 24.94
N LEU A 33 -0.20 22.16 25.79
CA LEU A 33 0.36 20.82 25.84
C LEU A 33 -0.68 19.76 26.28
N GLU A 34 -1.48 20.07 27.30
CA GLU A 34 -2.57 19.20 27.76
C GLU A 34 -3.62 18.97 26.66
N ALA A 35 -4.01 20.02 25.93
CA ALA A 35 -4.95 19.92 24.81
C ALA A 35 -4.37 19.11 23.66
N LEU A 36 -3.09 19.29 23.35
CA LEU A 36 -2.37 18.55 22.33
C LEU A 36 -2.28 17.05 22.67
N GLN A 37 -1.93 16.72 23.92
CA GLN A 37 -1.89 15.34 24.39
C GLN A 37 -3.27 14.66 24.33
N ALA A 38 -4.32 15.36 24.75
CA ALA A 38 -5.68 14.85 24.65
C ALA A 38 -6.11 14.59 23.18
N THR A 39 -5.68 15.45 22.25
CA THR A 39 -5.96 15.29 20.81
C THR A 39 -5.16 14.12 20.23
N ALA A 40 -3.89 13.99 20.59
CA ALA A 40 -3.06 12.86 20.19
C ALA A 40 -3.65 11.52 20.65
N LEU A 41 -4.13 11.44 21.90
CA LEU A 41 -4.77 10.22 22.43
C LEU A 41 -6.04 9.85 21.63
N LYS A 42 -6.87 10.82 21.29
CA LYS A 42 -8.06 10.58 20.44
C LYS A 42 -7.66 10.04 19.07
N LEU A 43 -6.59 10.58 18.48
CA LEU A 43 -6.05 10.11 17.20
C LEU A 43 -5.53 8.66 17.31
N THR A 44 -4.81 8.33 18.38
CA THR A 44 -4.34 6.96 18.64
C THR A 44 -5.50 5.97 18.73
N THR A 45 -6.55 6.31 19.49
CA THR A 45 -7.75 5.46 19.61
C THR A 45 -8.40 5.24 18.24
N SER A 46 -8.61 6.30 17.47
CA SER A 46 -9.19 6.21 16.12
C SER A 46 -8.34 5.34 15.18
N ARG A 47 -7.02 5.45 15.27
CA ARG A 47 -6.07 4.62 14.49
C ARG A 47 -6.16 3.15 14.87
N GLN A 48 -6.24 2.83 16.16
CA GLN A 48 -6.39 1.45 16.64
C GLN A 48 -7.69 0.81 16.15
N GLU A 49 -8.80 1.54 16.19
CA GLU A 49 -10.08 1.07 15.67
C GLU A 49 -10.06 0.86 14.15
N ALA A 50 -9.41 1.76 13.41
CA ALA A 50 -9.24 1.64 11.98
C ALA A 50 -8.31 0.47 11.62
N ALA A 51 -7.19 0.32 12.33
CA ALA A 51 -6.22 -0.76 12.15
C ALA A 51 -6.88 -2.13 12.26
N ALA A 52 -7.67 -2.37 13.30
CA ALA A 52 -8.32 -3.67 13.50
C ALA A 52 -9.24 -4.09 12.31
N ARG A 53 -9.95 -3.13 11.72
CA ARG A 53 -10.78 -3.39 10.52
C ARG A 53 -9.94 -3.59 9.27
N TYR A 54 -8.91 -2.78 9.12
CA TYR A 54 -8.00 -2.80 7.99
C TYR A 54 -7.19 -4.09 7.94
N ASP A 55 -6.60 -4.49 9.05
CA ASP A 55 -5.79 -5.69 9.19
C ASP A 55 -6.59 -6.95 8.82
N LYS A 56 -7.83 -7.02 9.29
CA LYS A 56 -8.75 -8.10 8.92
C LYS A 56 -9.03 -8.10 7.42
N ALA A 57 -9.38 -6.97 6.83
CA ALA A 57 -9.73 -6.87 5.42
C ALA A 57 -8.55 -7.24 4.50
N VAL A 58 -7.33 -6.77 4.84
CA VAL A 58 -6.10 -7.12 4.11
C VAL A 58 -5.80 -8.61 4.24
N SER A 59 -5.90 -9.18 5.45
CA SER A 59 -5.66 -10.62 5.68
C SER A 59 -6.67 -11.48 4.92
N ASP A 60 -7.95 -11.13 4.90
CA ASP A 60 -8.99 -11.85 4.17
C ASP A 60 -8.68 -11.89 2.66
N ILE A 61 -8.20 -10.79 2.06
CA ILE A 61 -7.76 -10.76 0.65
C ILE A 61 -6.50 -11.62 0.46
N LEU A 62 -5.49 -11.49 1.33
CA LEU A 62 -4.26 -12.29 1.26
C LEU A 62 -4.55 -13.79 1.22
N HIS A 63 -5.54 -14.24 1.98
CA HIS A 63 -5.94 -15.65 1.99
C HIS A 63 -6.41 -16.12 0.60
N THR A 64 -7.12 -15.27 -0.15
CA THR A 64 -7.57 -15.59 -1.51
C THR A 64 -6.45 -15.51 -2.54
N LEU A 65 -5.39 -14.75 -2.25
CA LEU A 65 -4.23 -14.55 -3.13
C LEU A 65 -3.09 -15.56 -2.88
N GLY A 66 -3.40 -16.71 -2.30
CA GLY A 66 -2.44 -17.81 -2.12
C GLY A 66 -1.56 -17.70 -0.87
N MET A 67 -1.97 -16.92 0.11
CA MET A 67 -1.32 -16.81 1.43
C MET A 67 -2.31 -17.16 2.56
N PRO A 68 -2.85 -18.40 2.60
CA PRO A 68 -4.02 -18.75 3.43
C PRO A 68 -3.77 -18.68 4.93
N LYS A 69 -2.53 -18.55 5.36
CA LYS A 69 -2.13 -18.49 6.78
C LYS A 69 -1.46 -17.17 7.15
N ALA A 70 -1.35 -16.25 6.20
CA ALA A 70 -0.73 -14.96 6.45
C ALA A 70 -1.62 -14.09 7.34
N ILE A 71 -0.99 -13.40 8.29
CA ILE A 71 -1.64 -12.42 9.16
C ILE A 71 -0.95 -11.09 8.94
N PHE A 72 -1.73 -10.13 8.50
CA PHE A 72 -1.30 -8.74 8.38
C PHE A 72 -1.67 -7.98 9.65
N GLU A 73 -0.77 -7.12 10.13
CA GLU A 73 -0.97 -6.32 11.33
C GLU A 73 -0.40 -4.92 11.16
N THR A 74 -1.16 -3.93 11.59
CA THR A 74 -0.73 -2.54 11.73
C THR A 74 -0.17 -2.33 13.15
N SER A 75 1.14 -2.39 13.31
CA SER A 75 1.81 -2.09 14.58
C SER A 75 1.69 -0.59 14.88
N ILE A 76 1.20 -0.25 16.06
CA ILE A 76 1.05 1.12 16.55
C ILE A 76 1.81 1.25 17.85
N GLU A 77 3.00 1.86 17.80
CA GLU A 77 3.86 2.07 18.94
C GLU A 77 3.84 3.55 19.39
N THR A 78 3.83 3.78 20.70
CA THR A 78 3.91 5.15 21.21
C THR A 78 5.27 5.75 20.93
N GLN A 79 5.30 6.99 20.43
CA GLN A 79 6.51 7.77 20.23
C GLN A 79 6.38 9.18 20.80
N MET A 80 7.46 9.97 20.70
CA MET A 80 7.43 11.39 21.06
C MET A 80 6.42 12.13 20.19
N LEU A 81 5.73 13.08 20.81
CA LEU A 81 4.72 13.91 20.16
C LEU A 81 5.30 14.64 18.95
N SER A 82 4.60 14.55 17.82
CA SER A 82 4.98 15.09 16.52
C SER A 82 3.79 15.76 15.85
N PRO A 83 3.96 16.49 14.72
CA PRO A 83 2.85 17.03 13.94
C PRO A 83 1.84 15.96 13.47
N ASN A 84 2.26 14.70 13.41
CA ASN A 84 1.44 13.56 12.99
C ASN A 84 0.86 12.76 14.17
N GLY A 85 0.95 13.27 15.41
CA GLY A 85 0.51 12.61 16.64
C GLY A 85 1.64 11.94 17.42
N ALA A 86 1.27 11.03 18.32
CA ALA A 86 2.17 10.34 19.22
C ALA A 86 2.40 8.86 18.86
N ASP A 87 2.10 8.47 17.62
CA ASP A 87 2.17 7.08 17.17
C ASP A 87 3.19 6.90 16.04
N LYS A 88 4.02 5.87 16.17
CA LYS A 88 4.76 5.27 15.07
C LYS A 88 3.95 4.11 14.53
N ILE A 89 3.64 4.16 13.25
CA ILE A 89 2.83 3.13 12.56
C ILE A 89 3.74 2.36 11.62
N GLU A 90 3.68 1.02 11.69
CA GLU A 90 4.42 0.13 10.80
C GLU A 90 3.51 -1.03 10.39
N PHE A 91 3.49 -1.35 9.09
CA PHE A 91 2.82 -2.54 8.59
C PHE A 91 3.74 -3.74 8.74
N THR A 92 3.23 -4.78 9.36
CA THR A 92 3.93 -6.03 9.63
C THR A 92 3.15 -7.22 9.07
N LEU A 93 3.85 -8.31 8.82
CA LEU A 93 3.27 -9.54 8.31
C LEU A 93 3.88 -10.74 9.01
N ALA A 94 3.06 -11.69 9.39
CA ALA A 94 3.44 -13.06 9.70
C ALA A 94 2.99 -13.96 8.53
N PRO A 95 3.88 -14.39 7.63
CA PRO A 95 3.49 -15.17 6.43
C PRO A 95 2.94 -16.54 6.79
N ASN A 96 3.48 -17.15 7.86
CA ASN A 96 3.09 -18.47 8.36
C ASN A 96 2.99 -18.48 9.89
N PRO A 97 2.16 -19.35 10.47
CA PRO A 97 2.09 -19.54 11.90
C PRO A 97 3.47 -19.89 12.50
N GLY A 98 3.86 -19.16 13.55
CA GLY A 98 5.12 -19.38 14.27
C GLY A 98 6.33 -18.61 13.72
N GLU A 99 6.23 -17.90 12.59
CA GLU A 99 7.33 -17.09 12.08
C GLU A 99 7.47 -15.72 12.75
N GLY A 100 6.46 -15.27 13.50
CA GLY A 100 6.40 -13.95 14.11
C GLY A 100 6.20 -12.83 13.09
N PHE A 101 5.81 -11.66 13.59
CA PHE A 101 5.61 -10.46 12.76
C PHE A 101 6.95 -9.83 12.35
N LYS A 102 7.08 -9.50 11.09
CA LYS A 102 8.25 -8.82 10.52
C LYS A 102 7.78 -7.64 9.67
N SER A 103 8.59 -6.61 9.56
CA SER A 103 8.38 -5.54 8.59
C SER A 103 8.21 -6.12 7.18
N LEU A 104 7.30 -5.56 6.38
CA LEU A 104 7.01 -6.04 5.02
C LEU A 104 8.27 -6.20 4.16
N GLN A 105 9.24 -5.29 4.31
CA GLN A 105 10.50 -5.34 3.56
C GLN A 105 11.39 -6.56 3.87
N LYS A 106 11.16 -7.23 5.01
CA LYS A 106 11.97 -8.34 5.49
C LYS A 106 11.21 -9.66 5.56
N ALA A 107 9.91 -9.64 5.32
CA ALA A 107 9.03 -10.75 5.65
C ALA A 107 8.84 -11.75 4.52
N VAL A 108 9.00 -11.36 3.24
CA VAL A 108 8.45 -12.10 2.09
C VAL A 108 9.34 -12.03 0.85
N SER A 109 9.14 -12.98 -0.07
CA SER A 109 9.71 -12.96 -1.42
C SER A 109 9.08 -11.84 -2.29
N GLY A 110 9.68 -11.54 -3.46
CA GLY A 110 9.16 -10.51 -4.38
C GLY A 110 7.70 -10.73 -4.76
N GLY A 111 7.34 -11.95 -5.15
CA GLY A 111 5.95 -12.25 -5.52
C GLY A 111 4.97 -12.19 -4.35
N GLU A 112 5.39 -12.61 -3.14
CA GLU A 112 4.54 -12.45 -1.94
C GLU A 112 4.37 -10.99 -1.57
N LEU A 113 5.42 -10.17 -1.66
CA LEU A 113 5.33 -8.72 -1.42
C LEU A 113 4.37 -8.05 -2.41
N SER A 114 4.41 -8.43 -3.69
CA SER A 114 3.49 -7.91 -4.71
C SER A 114 2.03 -8.26 -4.38
N ARG A 115 1.75 -9.46 -3.87
CA ARG A 115 0.40 -9.85 -3.41
C ARG A 115 -0.03 -9.12 -2.14
N VAL A 116 0.88 -8.88 -1.20
CA VAL A 116 0.59 -8.04 -0.02
C VAL A 116 0.25 -6.62 -0.44
N LEU A 117 1.03 -6.03 -1.36
CA LEU A 117 0.75 -4.70 -1.89
C LEU A 117 -0.57 -4.65 -2.66
N LEU A 118 -0.89 -5.70 -3.44
CA LEU A 118 -2.19 -5.81 -4.12
C LEU A 118 -3.34 -5.84 -3.10
N SER A 119 -3.21 -6.61 -2.01
CA SER A 119 -4.23 -6.67 -0.95
C SER A 119 -4.44 -5.32 -0.27
N ILE A 120 -3.33 -4.65 0.10
CA ILE A 120 -3.34 -3.30 0.68
C ILE A 120 -4.04 -2.30 -0.25
N LYS A 121 -3.68 -2.29 -1.54
CA LYS A 121 -4.25 -1.38 -2.54
C LYS A 121 -5.72 -1.69 -2.82
N SER A 122 -6.12 -2.96 -2.81
CA SER A 122 -7.52 -3.36 -2.99
C SER A 122 -8.42 -2.85 -1.86
N VAL A 123 -7.96 -2.93 -0.60
CA VAL A 123 -8.73 -2.39 0.55
C VAL A 123 -8.83 -0.86 0.50
N MET A 124 -7.83 -0.19 -0.06
CA MET A 124 -7.76 1.28 -0.11
C MET A 124 -8.17 1.88 -1.45
N ALA A 125 -8.68 1.11 -2.40
CA ALA A 125 -8.90 1.52 -3.78
C ALA A 125 -9.67 2.84 -3.93
N ASP A 126 -10.71 3.05 -3.13
CA ASP A 126 -11.52 4.28 -3.13
C ASP A 126 -10.82 5.50 -2.50
N LEU A 127 -9.82 5.29 -1.66
CA LEU A 127 -9.14 6.33 -0.89
C LEU A 127 -7.78 6.69 -1.45
N ASP A 128 -7.16 5.74 -2.17
CA ASP A 128 -5.81 5.91 -2.74
C ASP A 128 -5.88 6.77 -4.01
N ARG A 129 -5.07 7.82 -4.05
CA ARG A 129 -5.01 8.77 -5.17
C ARG A 129 -3.85 8.50 -6.14
N VAL A 130 -3.16 7.37 -5.99
CA VAL A 130 -2.08 6.99 -6.92
C VAL A 130 -2.69 6.63 -8.28
N PRO A 131 -2.38 7.35 -9.37
CA PRO A 131 -3.08 7.14 -10.64
C PRO A 131 -2.65 5.87 -11.37
N LEU A 132 -1.40 5.43 -11.21
CA LEU A 132 -0.81 4.27 -11.88
C LEU A 132 -0.20 3.32 -10.86
N LEU A 133 -0.57 2.04 -10.95
CA LEU A 133 0.00 0.95 -10.17
C LEU A 133 0.67 -0.06 -11.12
N ILE A 134 1.89 -0.45 -10.80
CA ILE A 134 2.65 -1.43 -11.58
C ILE A 134 2.93 -2.63 -10.68
N PHE A 135 2.46 -3.82 -11.12
CA PHE A 135 2.71 -5.08 -10.43
C PHE A 135 3.62 -5.97 -11.27
N ASP A 136 4.76 -6.31 -10.70
CA ASP A 136 5.69 -7.30 -11.24
C ASP A 136 5.72 -8.54 -10.33
N GLU A 137 5.86 -9.71 -10.91
CA GLU A 137 5.95 -11.01 -10.20
C GLU A 137 4.75 -11.34 -9.28
N VAL A 138 3.59 -10.67 -9.40
CA VAL A 138 2.43 -10.91 -8.53
C VAL A 138 1.93 -12.35 -8.61
N ASP A 139 2.17 -13.01 -9.74
CA ASP A 139 1.81 -14.40 -10.06
C ASP A 139 2.98 -15.39 -9.88
N SER A 140 4.10 -14.96 -9.27
CA SER A 140 5.25 -15.83 -9.04
C SER A 140 4.93 -16.92 -8.01
N GLY A 141 5.27 -18.18 -8.35
CA GLY A 141 5.12 -19.33 -7.48
C GLY A 141 3.67 -19.79 -7.25
N ILE A 142 2.73 -19.33 -8.07
CA ILE A 142 1.32 -19.72 -7.97
C ILE A 142 0.80 -20.32 -9.29
N SER A 143 -0.35 -20.98 -9.23
CA SER A 143 -1.02 -21.58 -10.38
C SER A 143 -2.52 -21.75 -10.12
N GLY A 144 -3.28 -22.10 -11.16
CA GLY A 144 -4.66 -22.54 -11.05
C GLY A 144 -5.60 -21.48 -10.48
N GLU A 145 -6.32 -21.84 -9.42
CA GLU A 145 -7.41 -21.04 -8.85
C GLU A 145 -6.94 -19.73 -8.24
N VAL A 146 -5.75 -19.71 -7.63
CA VAL A 146 -5.13 -18.49 -7.09
C VAL A 146 -4.85 -17.47 -8.20
N GLY A 147 -4.44 -17.92 -9.40
CA GLY A 147 -4.27 -17.06 -10.56
C GLY A 147 -5.56 -16.34 -10.97
N ASN A 148 -6.71 -17.02 -10.90
CA ASN A 148 -8.01 -16.40 -11.14
C ASN A 148 -8.32 -15.32 -10.10
N SER A 149 -8.08 -15.60 -8.81
CA SER A 149 -8.31 -14.64 -7.73
C SER A 149 -7.44 -13.38 -7.89
N ILE A 150 -6.18 -13.53 -8.31
CA ILE A 150 -5.29 -12.40 -8.61
C ILE A 150 -5.82 -11.60 -9.80
N GLY A 151 -6.22 -12.27 -10.88
CA GLY A 151 -6.79 -11.63 -12.06
C GLY A 151 -8.03 -10.79 -11.72
N GLU A 152 -8.93 -11.31 -10.89
CA GLU A 152 -10.11 -10.59 -10.42
C GLU A 152 -9.74 -9.40 -9.52
N ALA A 153 -8.80 -9.56 -8.59
CA ALA A 153 -8.35 -8.48 -7.73
C ALA A 153 -7.75 -7.32 -8.55
N LEU A 154 -6.91 -7.63 -9.56
CA LEU A 154 -6.33 -6.64 -10.47
C LEU A 154 -7.39 -5.97 -11.36
N LYS A 155 -8.37 -6.74 -11.88
CA LYS A 155 -9.51 -6.22 -12.67
C LYS A 155 -10.33 -5.22 -11.84
N ASN A 156 -10.64 -5.56 -10.57
CA ASN A 156 -11.38 -4.69 -9.68
C ASN A 156 -10.59 -3.43 -9.32
N LEU A 157 -9.29 -3.56 -9.03
CA LEU A 157 -8.41 -2.42 -8.77
C LEU A 157 -8.30 -1.50 -9.99
N GLY A 158 -8.36 -2.07 -11.20
CA GLY A 158 -8.36 -1.33 -12.48
C GLY A 158 -9.60 -0.47 -12.73
N GLN A 159 -10.64 -0.55 -11.89
CA GLN A 159 -11.79 0.35 -11.94
C GLN A 159 -11.49 1.72 -11.31
N HIS A 160 -10.50 1.78 -10.41
CA HIS A 160 -10.12 2.98 -9.66
C HIS A 160 -8.77 3.54 -10.10
N HIS A 161 -7.90 2.69 -10.66
CA HIS A 161 -6.53 3.02 -11.04
C HIS A 161 -6.19 2.53 -12.44
N GLN A 162 -5.19 3.13 -13.08
CA GLN A 162 -4.52 2.47 -14.18
C GLN A 162 -3.60 1.38 -13.60
N VAL A 163 -3.85 0.12 -13.97
CA VAL A 163 -3.05 -1.02 -13.49
C VAL A 163 -2.27 -1.61 -14.66
N LEU A 164 -0.95 -1.70 -14.49
CA LEU A 164 -0.05 -2.41 -15.40
C LEU A 164 0.50 -3.64 -14.67
N THR A 165 0.34 -4.82 -15.26
CA THR A 165 0.82 -6.08 -14.66
C THR A 165 1.65 -6.86 -15.65
N ILE A 166 2.82 -7.33 -15.21
CA ILE A 166 3.64 -8.29 -15.94
C ILE A 166 3.25 -9.68 -15.44
N THR A 167 2.81 -10.55 -16.35
CA THR A 167 2.28 -11.88 -16.00
C THR A 167 2.64 -12.94 -17.04
N HIS A 168 2.81 -14.16 -16.57
CA HIS A 168 2.93 -15.35 -17.40
C HIS A 168 1.70 -16.27 -17.31
N LEU A 169 0.69 -15.90 -16.47
CA LEU A 169 -0.51 -16.68 -16.28
C LEU A 169 -1.66 -16.19 -17.18
N HIS A 170 -2.22 -17.10 -17.96
CA HIS A 170 -3.42 -16.82 -18.79
C HIS A 170 -4.62 -16.37 -17.95
N GLN A 171 -4.73 -16.84 -16.69
CA GLN A 171 -5.80 -16.44 -15.76
C GLN A 171 -5.76 -14.94 -15.45
N VAL A 172 -4.56 -14.38 -15.34
CA VAL A 172 -4.37 -12.94 -15.11
C VAL A 172 -4.53 -12.16 -16.41
N ALA A 173 -3.87 -12.62 -17.49
CA ALA A 173 -3.88 -11.96 -18.79
C ALA A 173 -5.29 -11.85 -19.39
N SER A 174 -6.13 -12.88 -19.23
CA SER A 174 -7.52 -12.88 -19.75
C SER A 174 -8.40 -11.81 -19.12
N ARG A 175 -8.13 -11.42 -17.87
CA ARG A 175 -8.91 -10.40 -17.12
C ARG A 175 -8.54 -8.96 -17.48
N ALA A 176 -7.45 -8.75 -18.18
CA ALA A 176 -7.02 -7.41 -18.59
C ALA A 176 -7.93 -6.84 -19.68
N LYS A 177 -8.18 -5.51 -19.63
CA LYS A 177 -8.90 -4.79 -20.67
C LYS A 177 -8.07 -4.70 -21.95
N ASN A 178 -6.78 -4.38 -21.81
CA ASN A 178 -5.81 -4.29 -22.89
C ASN A 178 -4.66 -5.25 -22.60
N GLN A 179 -4.05 -5.82 -23.62
CA GLN A 179 -2.94 -6.75 -23.48
C GLN A 179 -1.78 -6.35 -24.40
N LEU A 180 -0.58 -6.30 -23.83
CA LEU A 180 0.66 -6.07 -24.56
C LEU A 180 1.43 -7.40 -24.62
N ALA A 181 1.86 -7.79 -25.80
CA ALA A 181 2.79 -8.90 -25.96
C ALA A 181 4.24 -8.37 -26.01
N VAL A 182 5.11 -9.03 -25.23
CA VAL A 182 6.54 -8.72 -25.22
C VAL A 182 7.29 -9.89 -25.86
N SER A 183 8.07 -9.61 -26.90
CA SER A 183 8.94 -10.58 -27.56
C SER A 183 10.39 -10.08 -27.60
N LYS A 184 11.32 -11.01 -27.62
CA LYS A 184 12.75 -10.72 -27.78
C LYS A 184 13.23 -11.35 -29.09
N GLU A 185 13.95 -10.58 -29.87
CA GLU A 185 14.57 -11.01 -31.12
C GLU A 185 16.05 -10.73 -31.08
N GLU A 186 16.86 -11.69 -31.50
CA GLU A 186 18.31 -11.51 -31.60
C GLU A 186 18.68 -11.20 -33.06
N ILE A 187 19.23 -10.00 -33.29
CA ILE A 187 19.68 -9.56 -34.59
C ILE A 187 21.16 -9.20 -34.46
N GLU A 188 22.02 -9.87 -35.24
CA GLU A 188 23.48 -9.64 -35.26
C GLU A 188 24.16 -9.67 -33.87
N GLY A 189 23.72 -10.61 -33.00
CA GLY A 189 24.25 -10.78 -31.65
C GLY A 189 23.79 -9.74 -30.64
N ARG A 190 22.76 -8.93 -30.97
CA ARG A 190 22.09 -7.99 -30.08
C ARG A 190 20.64 -8.39 -29.88
N THR A 191 20.20 -8.32 -28.61
CA THR A 191 18.79 -8.60 -28.27
C THR A 191 17.97 -7.34 -28.35
N TYR A 192 16.90 -7.37 -29.15
CA TYR A 192 15.90 -6.33 -29.24
C TYR A 192 14.61 -6.81 -28.55
N THR A 193 13.97 -5.89 -27.81
CA THR A 193 12.69 -6.16 -27.17
C THR A 193 11.61 -5.40 -27.95
N HIS A 194 10.60 -6.14 -28.39
CA HIS A 194 9.44 -5.60 -29.07
C HIS A 194 8.23 -5.67 -28.15
N VAL A 195 7.45 -4.58 -28.09
CA VAL A 195 6.19 -4.50 -27.34
C VAL A 195 5.09 -4.15 -28.33
N VAL A 196 4.06 -4.98 -28.40
CA VAL A 196 2.95 -4.81 -29.35
C VAL A 196 1.64 -4.91 -28.59
N GLU A 197 0.76 -3.93 -28.80
CA GLU A 197 -0.62 -4.01 -28.33
C GLU A 197 -1.40 -5.01 -29.19
N LEU A 198 -2.12 -5.93 -28.52
CA LEU A 198 -2.86 -7.00 -29.17
C LEU A 198 -4.31 -6.58 -29.38
N ASP A 199 -4.79 -6.79 -30.61
CA ASP A 199 -6.22 -6.81 -30.92
C ASP A 199 -6.88 -8.10 -30.38
N HIS A 200 -8.18 -8.24 -30.61
CA HIS A 200 -8.94 -9.40 -30.10
C HIS A 200 -8.36 -10.74 -30.56
N ASP A 201 -8.04 -10.86 -31.86
CA ASP A 201 -7.49 -12.10 -32.44
C ASP A 201 -6.07 -12.37 -31.95
N GLY A 202 -5.26 -11.32 -31.80
CA GLY A 202 -3.94 -11.38 -31.19
C GLY A 202 -4.01 -11.85 -29.74
N ARG A 203 -4.98 -11.40 -28.96
CA ARG A 203 -5.22 -11.86 -27.59
C ARG A 203 -5.59 -13.35 -27.54
N ILE A 204 -6.47 -13.82 -28.42
CA ILE A 204 -6.81 -15.25 -28.53
C ILE A 204 -5.54 -16.07 -28.81
N LYS A 205 -4.72 -15.63 -29.77
CA LYS A 205 -3.48 -16.30 -30.12
C LYS A 205 -2.49 -16.35 -28.95
N GLU A 206 -2.28 -15.23 -28.28
CA GLU A 206 -1.35 -15.17 -27.13
C GLU A 206 -1.84 -16.00 -25.95
N LEU A 207 -3.14 -15.93 -25.61
CA LEU A 207 -3.72 -16.78 -24.57
C LEU A 207 -3.63 -18.27 -24.93
N SER A 208 -3.82 -18.63 -26.21
CA SER A 208 -3.62 -20.02 -26.67
C SER A 208 -2.18 -20.48 -26.46
N ARG A 209 -1.21 -19.63 -26.77
CA ARG A 209 0.22 -19.89 -26.51
C ARG A 209 0.48 -20.09 -25.01
N MET A 210 -0.10 -19.24 -24.14
CA MET A 210 -0.01 -19.36 -22.70
C MET A 210 -0.68 -20.62 -22.15
N LEU A 211 -1.72 -21.12 -22.81
CA LEU A 211 -2.40 -22.39 -22.50
C LEU A 211 -1.65 -23.63 -23.02
N GLY A 212 -0.53 -23.47 -23.71
CA GLY A 212 0.35 -24.55 -24.13
C GLY A 212 0.17 -25.03 -25.57
N GLY A 213 -0.52 -24.28 -26.45
CA GLY A 213 -0.61 -24.63 -27.86
C GLY A 213 -1.60 -23.81 -28.68
N GLU A 214 -1.74 -24.19 -29.98
CA GLU A 214 -2.61 -23.50 -30.94
C GLU A 214 -3.65 -24.42 -31.55
N SER A 215 -4.02 -25.55 -30.91
CA SER A 215 -5.09 -26.40 -31.39
C SER A 215 -6.46 -25.68 -31.36
N ASP A 216 -7.41 -26.12 -32.20
CA ASP A 216 -8.73 -25.51 -32.22
C ASP A 216 -9.45 -25.53 -30.87
N THR A 217 -9.28 -26.60 -30.13
CA THR A 217 -9.82 -26.73 -28.75
C THR A 217 -9.22 -25.67 -27.79
N ILE A 218 -7.90 -25.45 -27.87
CA ILE A 218 -7.22 -24.46 -27.03
C ILE A 218 -7.65 -23.04 -27.43
N ARG A 219 -7.76 -22.77 -28.73
CA ARG A 219 -8.24 -21.48 -29.22
C ARG A 219 -9.66 -21.20 -28.79
N GLU A 220 -10.53 -22.21 -28.83
CA GLU A 220 -11.91 -22.06 -28.34
C GLU A 220 -11.94 -21.77 -26.84
N HIS A 221 -11.11 -22.47 -26.05
CA HIS A 221 -10.97 -22.17 -24.62
C HIS A 221 -10.43 -20.74 -24.38
N ALA A 222 -9.45 -20.28 -25.15
CA ALA A 222 -8.92 -18.91 -25.07
C ALA A 222 -10.00 -17.86 -25.36
N ARG A 223 -10.91 -18.10 -26.34
CA ARG A 223 -12.07 -17.21 -26.60
C ARG A 223 -12.99 -17.14 -25.40
N GLN A 224 -13.37 -18.28 -24.83
CA GLN A 224 -14.24 -18.34 -23.66
C GLN A 224 -13.66 -17.56 -22.46
N LEU A 225 -12.34 -17.59 -22.27
CA LEU A 225 -11.67 -16.83 -21.20
C LEU A 225 -11.75 -15.31 -21.39
N LEU A 226 -11.90 -14.81 -22.63
CA LEU A 226 -12.04 -13.38 -22.93
C LEU A 226 -13.47 -12.87 -22.83
N GLU A 227 -14.48 -13.75 -22.84
CA GLU A 227 -15.91 -13.40 -22.77
C GLU A 227 -16.41 -13.24 -21.33
N VAL A 228 -15.62 -13.59 -20.33
CA VAL A 228 -15.91 -13.53 -18.88
C VAL A 228 -15.27 -12.31 -18.24
#